data_96e1f4a1087c03cf5efd88eef5566fee
#
_entry.id   96e1f4a1087c03cf5efd88eef5566fee
#
_cell.length_a   1.000
_cell.length_b   1.000
_cell.length_c   1.000
_cell.angle_alpha   90.00
_cell.angle_beta   90.00
_cell.angle_gamma   90.00
#
_symmetry.space_group_name_H-M   'P 1'
#
loop_
_entity.id
_entity.type
_entity.pdbx_description
1 polymer ?
#
loop_
_entity_poly.entity_id
_entity_poly.type
_entity_poly.pdbx_seq_one_letter_code
_entity_poly.pdbx_strand_id
1 'polypeptide(L)'
;MKKAKYRRILLKLSGEVLRDASRGDCLSETILAEMARQIQGVRKLGVEVGIVIGGGNIFRGLKGQDRGIGRAHGDNMGMLATLINSLA
;
A
#
# COMPACT_ATOMS: atom_id res chain seq x y z
N MET A 1 -10.70 -26.05 14.73
CA MET A 1 -10.29 -24.65 14.51
C MET A 1 -8.78 -24.56 14.36
N LYS A 2 -8.31 -23.98 13.26
CA LYS A 2 -6.87 -23.83 13.06
C LYS A 2 -6.33 -22.70 13.93
N LYS A 3 -5.31 -22.98 14.70
CA LYS A 3 -4.59 -21.97 15.44
C LYS A 3 -3.62 -21.25 14.50
N ALA A 4 -3.56 -19.94 14.60
CA ALA A 4 -2.58 -19.17 13.85
C ALA A 4 -1.18 -19.53 14.30
N LYS A 5 -0.25 -19.68 13.35
CA LYS A 5 1.13 -20.03 13.66
C LYS A 5 1.88 -18.88 14.31
N TYR A 6 1.51 -17.65 13.98
CA TYR A 6 2.16 -16.42 14.48
C TYR A 6 1.16 -15.57 15.23
N ARG A 7 1.63 -14.89 16.28
CA ARG A 7 0.81 -13.96 17.07
C ARG A 7 0.81 -12.56 16.49
N ARG A 8 1.85 -12.21 15.76
CA ARG A 8 2.05 -10.88 15.18
C ARG A 8 2.79 -11.01 13.87
N ILE A 9 2.32 -10.32 12.86
CA ILE A 9 2.95 -10.31 11.54
C ILE A 9 3.14 -8.89 11.05
N LEU A 10 4.18 -8.70 10.24
CA LEU A 10 4.40 -7.48 9.51
C LEU A 10 4.21 -7.78 8.03
N LEU A 11 3.22 -7.16 7.44
CA LEU A 11 2.87 -7.37 6.03
C LEU A 11 3.44 -6.22 5.20
N LYS A 12 4.29 -6.55 4.25
CA LYS A 12 4.84 -5.56 3.33
C LYS A 12 4.06 -5.61 2.02
N LEU A 13 3.53 -4.45 1.61
CA LEU A 13 2.77 -4.32 0.38
C LEU A 13 3.42 -3.27 -0.52
N SER A 14 3.59 -3.60 -1.81
CA SER A 14 3.92 -2.60 -2.81
C SER A 14 2.70 -1.70 -3.04
N GLY A 15 2.91 -0.39 -3.22
CA GLY A 15 1.82 0.51 -3.56
C GLY A 15 1.12 0.12 -4.86
N GLU A 16 1.83 -0.55 -5.76
CA GLU A 16 1.26 -1.00 -7.05
C GLU A 16 0.06 -1.93 -6.87
N VAL A 17 -0.03 -2.68 -5.76
CA VAL A 17 -1.15 -3.60 -5.54
C VAL A 17 -2.47 -2.87 -5.33
N LEU A 18 -2.44 -1.57 -5.02
CA LEU A 18 -3.65 -0.76 -4.83
C LEU A 18 -4.17 -0.16 -6.12
N ARG A 19 -3.43 -0.34 -7.20
CA ARG A 19 -3.73 0.27 -8.48
C ARG A 19 -4.53 -0.67 -9.36
N ASP A 20 -5.58 -0.15 -9.99
CA ASP A 20 -6.26 -0.85 -11.07
C ASP A 20 -5.91 -0.15 -12.38
N ALA A 21 -4.91 -0.68 -13.08
CA ALA A 21 -4.42 -0.10 -14.32
C ALA A 21 -5.46 -0.16 -15.45
N SER A 22 -6.32 -1.17 -15.43
CA SER A 22 -7.34 -1.33 -16.47
C SER A 22 -8.41 -0.23 -16.40
N ARG A 23 -8.62 0.35 -15.22
CA ARG A 23 -9.58 1.43 -15.00
C ARG A 23 -8.91 2.79 -14.83
N GLY A 24 -7.58 2.84 -14.83
CA GLY A 24 -6.83 4.06 -14.61
C GLY A 24 -6.85 4.57 -13.17
N ASP A 25 -7.30 3.74 -12.22
CA ASP A 25 -7.38 4.13 -10.82
C ASP A 25 -6.06 3.87 -10.10
N CYS A 26 -5.47 4.88 -9.49
CA CYS A 26 -4.27 4.71 -8.68
C CYS A 26 -4.59 4.14 -7.28
N LEU A 27 -5.79 4.38 -6.77
CA LEU A 27 -6.32 3.79 -5.55
C LEU A 27 -7.68 3.17 -5.87
N SER A 28 -7.71 1.85 -6.06
CA SER A 28 -8.95 1.16 -6.39
C SER A 28 -9.73 0.83 -5.13
N GLU A 29 -10.94 1.33 -5.03
CA GLU A 29 -11.83 1.03 -3.89
C GLU A 29 -12.13 -0.46 -3.79
N THR A 30 -12.28 -1.13 -4.93
CA THR A 30 -12.55 -2.57 -4.97
C THR A 30 -11.38 -3.36 -4.41
N ILE A 31 -10.15 -3.01 -4.82
CA ILE A 31 -8.95 -3.68 -4.33
C ILE A 31 -8.74 -3.39 -2.85
N LEU A 32 -8.96 -2.14 -2.42
CA LEU A 32 -8.85 -1.77 -1.00
C LEU A 32 -9.83 -2.56 -0.13
N ALA A 33 -11.07 -2.68 -0.59
CA ALA A 33 -12.09 -3.43 0.15
C ALA A 33 -11.72 -4.90 0.27
N GLU A 34 -11.20 -5.50 -0.79
CA GLU A 34 -10.77 -6.90 -0.79
C GLU A 34 -9.60 -7.13 0.14
N MET A 35 -8.61 -6.24 0.11
CA MET A 35 -7.47 -6.31 1.02
C MET A 35 -7.89 -6.16 2.47
N ALA A 36 -8.76 -5.20 2.75
CA ALA A 36 -9.25 -4.97 4.10
C ALA A 36 -9.97 -6.22 4.63
N ARG A 37 -10.73 -6.88 3.77
CA ARG A 37 -11.43 -8.11 4.13
C ARG A 37 -10.46 -9.23 4.47
N GLN A 38 -9.40 -9.39 3.68
CA GLN A 38 -8.39 -10.42 3.93
C GLN A 38 -7.64 -10.17 5.23
N ILE A 39 -7.25 -8.92 5.48
CA ILE A 39 -6.56 -8.53 6.70
C ILE A 39 -7.47 -8.74 7.91
N GLN A 40 -8.72 -8.40 7.79
CA GLN A 40 -9.71 -8.60 8.82
C GLN A 40 -9.87 -10.08 9.17
N GLY A 41 -9.83 -10.96 8.17
CA GLY A 41 -9.87 -12.40 8.36
C GLY A 41 -8.70 -12.90 9.19
N VAL A 42 -7.50 -12.36 8.94
CA VAL A 42 -6.30 -12.70 9.72
C VAL A 42 -6.44 -12.20 11.16
N ARG A 43 -6.93 -10.98 11.34
CA ARG A 43 -7.13 -10.42 12.69
C ARG A 43 -8.14 -11.22 13.52
N LYS A 44 -9.14 -11.78 12.88
CA LYS A 44 -10.14 -12.62 13.57
C LYS A 44 -9.52 -13.88 14.16
N LEU A 45 -8.35 -14.30 13.66
CA LEU A 45 -7.61 -15.42 14.24
C LEU A 45 -6.79 -15.02 15.48
N GLY A 46 -6.89 -13.78 15.91
CA GLY A 46 -6.14 -13.26 17.05
C GLY A 46 -4.74 -12.77 16.72
N VAL A 47 -4.44 -12.59 15.43
CA VAL A 47 -3.12 -12.13 14.97
C VAL A 47 -3.09 -10.61 14.90
N GLU A 48 -2.06 -10.00 15.48
CA GLU A 48 -1.80 -8.58 15.30
C GLU A 48 -1.11 -8.36 13.95
N VAL A 49 -1.55 -7.36 13.20
CA VAL A 49 -1.04 -7.09 11.86
C VAL A 49 -0.52 -5.66 11.79
N GLY A 50 0.77 -5.53 11.44
CA GLY A 50 1.34 -4.25 11.04
C GLY A 50 1.48 -4.26 9.52
N ILE A 51 1.35 -3.10 8.89
CA ILE A 51 1.42 -3.00 7.44
C ILE A 51 2.45 -1.94 7.07
N VAL A 52 3.36 -2.31 6.17
CA VAL A 52 4.28 -1.40 5.52
C VAL A 52 3.87 -1.31 4.05
N ILE A 53 3.58 -0.12 3.57
CA ILE A 53 3.09 0.07 2.21
C ILE A 53 3.89 1.15 1.48
N GLY A 54 4.22 0.88 0.22
CA GLY A 54 4.86 1.86 -0.65
C GLY A 54 3.87 2.80 -1.32
N GLY A 55 4.39 3.77 -2.07
CA GLY A 55 3.59 4.79 -2.77
C GLY A 55 3.66 4.72 -4.29
N GLY A 56 4.13 3.61 -4.86
CA GLY A 56 4.39 3.51 -6.29
C GLY A 56 3.17 3.60 -7.20
N ASN A 57 1.97 3.39 -6.65
CA ASN A 57 0.72 3.58 -7.38
C ASN A 57 0.42 5.06 -7.63
N ILE A 58 0.92 5.95 -6.78
CA ILE A 58 0.67 7.39 -6.88
C ILE A 58 1.85 8.10 -7.53
N PHE A 59 3.06 7.87 -7.01
CA PHE A 59 4.22 8.60 -7.45
C PHE A 59 5.52 7.83 -7.27
N ARG A 60 6.43 7.97 -8.24
CA ARG A 60 7.79 7.45 -8.16
C ARG A 60 8.76 8.58 -8.43
N GLY A 61 9.78 8.75 -7.55
CA GLY A 61 10.77 9.81 -7.65
C GLY A 61 11.48 9.86 -9.00
N LEU A 62 11.84 8.69 -9.54
CA LEU A 62 12.49 8.60 -10.85
C LEU A 62 11.61 9.13 -11.98
N LYS A 63 10.33 8.82 -11.96
CA LYS A 63 9.38 9.35 -12.95
C LYS A 63 9.20 10.85 -12.78
N GLY A 64 9.27 11.34 -11.56
CA GLY A 64 9.22 12.76 -11.27
C GLY A 64 10.41 13.49 -11.92
N GLN A 65 11.59 12.93 -11.88
CA GLN A 65 12.77 13.49 -12.54
C GLN A 65 12.55 13.60 -14.04
N ASP A 66 11.98 12.57 -14.65
CA ASP A 66 11.68 12.55 -16.09
C ASP A 66 10.69 13.63 -16.49
N ARG A 67 9.90 14.13 -15.53
CA ARG A 67 8.92 15.21 -15.74
C ARG A 67 9.46 16.58 -15.32
N GLY A 68 10.77 16.69 -15.09
CA GLY A 68 11.39 17.93 -14.67
C GLY A 68 11.33 18.22 -13.19
N ILE A 69 10.90 17.26 -12.39
CA ILE A 69 10.87 17.38 -10.92
C ILE A 69 12.22 16.95 -10.37
N GLY A 70 12.84 17.78 -9.52
CA GLY A 70 14.11 17.43 -8.88
C GLY A 70 13.99 16.18 -8.01
N ARG A 71 15.12 15.45 -7.86
CA ARG A 71 15.15 14.18 -7.14
C ARG A 71 14.65 14.34 -5.70
N ALA A 72 15.09 15.40 -5.00
CA ALA A 72 14.69 15.62 -3.61
C ALA A 72 13.20 15.85 -3.47
N HIS A 73 12.61 16.66 -4.35
CA HIS A 73 11.16 16.88 -4.36
C HIS A 73 10.42 15.61 -4.73
N GLY A 74 10.91 14.86 -5.71
CA GLY A 74 10.32 13.59 -6.12
C GLY A 74 10.31 12.58 -4.98
N ASP A 75 11.39 12.48 -4.23
CA ASP A 75 11.48 11.57 -3.10
C ASP A 75 10.49 11.98 -2.00
N ASN A 76 10.36 13.28 -1.73
CA ASN A 76 9.39 13.78 -0.76
C ASN A 76 7.95 13.49 -1.19
N MET A 77 7.64 13.66 -2.47
CA MET A 77 6.32 13.32 -3.01
C MET A 77 6.04 11.84 -2.87
N GLY A 78 7.04 10.99 -3.09
CA GLY A 78 6.91 9.55 -2.89
C GLY A 78 6.63 9.19 -1.44
N MET A 79 7.27 9.85 -0.49
CA MET A 79 7.00 9.63 0.94
C MET A 79 5.58 10.06 1.30
N LEU A 80 5.11 11.19 0.77
CA LEU A 80 3.73 11.64 0.99
C LEU A 80 2.72 10.66 0.37
N ALA A 81 3.07 10.06 -0.76
CA ALA A 81 2.24 9.04 -1.38
C ALA A 81 2.08 7.81 -0.47
N THR A 82 3.14 7.42 0.25
CA THR A 82 3.02 6.32 1.23
C THR A 82 2.10 6.67 2.37
N LEU A 83 2.10 7.93 2.81
CA LEU A 83 1.17 8.39 3.84
C LEU A 83 -0.28 8.31 3.36
N ILE A 84 -0.55 8.72 2.13
CA ILE A 84 -1.88 8.61 1.54
C ILE A 84 -2.35 7.16 1.57
N ASN A 85 -1.50 6.23 1.12
CA ASN A 85 -1.84 4.82 1.11
C ASN A 85 -2.05 4.26 2.52
N SER A 86 -1.28 4.73 3.49
CA SER A 86 -1.43 4.25 4.87
C SER A 86 -2.75 4.67 5.49
N LEU A 87 -3.31 5.77 5.02
CA LEU A 87 -4.62 6.24 5.49
C LEU A 87 -5.78 5.58 4.74
N ALA A 88 -5.50 5.10 3.55
CA ALA A 88 -6.53 4.43 2.76
C ALA A 88 -6.97 3.12 3.38
#